data_a3ec23fc6e40c7768db37ca2ae9bec89
#
_entry.id   a3ec23fc6e40c7768db37ca2ae9bec89
#
_cell.length_a   1.000
_cell.length_b   1.000
_cell.length_c   1.000
_cell.angle_alpha   90.00
_cell.angle_beta   90.00
_cell.angle_gamma   90.00
#
_symmetry.space_group_name_H-M   'P 1'
#
loop_
_entity.id
_entity.type
_entity.pdbx_description
1 polymer ?
#
loop_
_entity_poly.entity_id
_entity_poly.type
_entity_poly.pdbx_seq_one_letter_code
_entity_poly.pdbx_strand_id
1 'polypeptide(L)'
;MSQQILFAPSVASVSDPNQWSMVSQGRIFEPAEGRIESLIDDIVAPLVGADRTDPLFRARVDYFVSDSIRGVRPSITLGNQVVQLAPSDPSGYFETNIPLTNDQVALLSRDGVITFESQSTPNSPARFPGSAVLVQEEGVIVVSDVDDTIKDTNVRNRDEAIANTLVRPFRPVVGMPEVYRAWKETSGARVHFHIVSAGPWQFHEPLRRFTEDVGFPAFTWDMRSVDLADPKALIAETVKPDPQRLFDFKVKKIGDLMTRFPRRHVVLVGDSGEKDPETYATILSDSEFADRVDAVLLHNVTGEGKDSKRYQNLYPTPEAAVKLRVFAHASELPRRLGDAAN
;
A
#
# COMPACT_ATOMS: atom_id res chain seq x y z
N MET A 1 15.44 20.14 -15.42
CA MET A 1 15.09 19.54 -14.12
C MET A 1 15.55 18.09 -14.11
N SER A 2 16.00 17.58 -12.96
CA SER A 2 16.54 16.22 -12.87
C SER A 2 15.42 15.24 -12.54
N GLN A 3 15.26 14.20 -13.35
CA GLN A 3 14.31 13.12 -13.11
C GLN A 3 14.65 12.41 -11.80
N GLN A 4 13.63 12.10 -11.02
CA GLN A 4 13.73 11.31 -9.81
C GLN A 4 13.03 9.96 -9.98
N ILE A 5 13.56 8.94 -9.31
CA ILE A 5 12.97 7.60 -9.26
C ILE A 5 12.71 7.27 -7.79
N LEU A 6 11.47 7.00 -7.46
CA LEU A 6 11.07 6.49 -6.16
C LEU A 6 10.70 5.02 -6.29
N PHE A 7 11.56 4.13 -5.80
CA PHE A 7 11.23 2.70 -5.69
C PHE A 7 10.38 2.44 -4.45
N ALA A 8 9.33 1.68 -4.61
CA ALA A 8 8.56 1.17 -3.48
C ALA A 8 9.13 -0.19 -3.02
N PRO A 9 9.19 -0.45 -1.70
CA PRO A 9 9.51 -1.78 -1.18
C PRO A 9 8.58 -2.83 -1.80
N SER A 10 9.17 -3.87 -2.35
CA SER A 10 8.48 -4.91 -3.10
C SER A 10 8.82 -6.30 -2.59
N VAL A 11 8.37 -7.34 -3.28
CA VAL A 11 8.56 -8.73 -2.91
C VAL A 11 9.46 -9.48 -3.89
N ALA A 12 10.19 -10.46 -3.38
CA ALA A 12 10.74 -11.54 -4.15
C ALA A 12 10.14 -12.86 -3.62
N SER A 13 9.54 -13.64 -4.50
CA SER A 13 8.81 -14.87 -4.19
C SER A 13 9.29 -16.03 -5.04
N VAL A 14 9.19 -17.24 -4.52
CA VAL A 14 9.41 -18.46 -5.32
C VAL A 14 8.33 -18.52 -6.40
N SER A 15 8.74 -18.65 -7.65
CA SER A 15 7.85 -18.84 -8.80
C SER A 15 7.79 -20.29 -9.26
N ASP A 16 8.91 -21.00 -9.12
CA ASP A 16 9.09 -22.43 -9.39
C ASP A 16 10.15 -22.98 -8.41
N PRO A 17 10.29 -24.30 -8.21
CA PRO A 17 11.19 -24.88 -7.20
C PRO A 17 12.64 -24.39 -7.24
N ASN A 18 13.10 -23.89 -8.40
CA ASN A 18 14.47 -23.39 -8.59
C ASN A 18 14.52 -21.94 -9.07
N GLN A 19 13.39 -21.24 -9.06
CA GLN A 19 13.28 -19.88 -9.58
C GLN A 19 12.52 -18.97 -8.62
N TRP A 20 12.99 -17.75 -8.56
CA TRP A 20 12.33 -16.63 -7.88
C TRP A 20 11.87 -15.60 -8.88
N SER A 21 10.83 -14.86 -8.53
CA SER A 21 10.39 -13.67 -9.22
C SER A 21 10.48 -12.48 -8.27
N MET A 22 11.40 -11.56 -8.56
CA MET A 22 11.53 -10.30 -7.82
C MET A 22 10.72 -9.21 -8.53
N VAL A 23 9.85 -8.52 -7.82
CA VAL A 23 9.18 -7.33 -8.31
C VAL A 23 10.10 -6.13 -8.11
N SER A 24 10.27 -5.31 -9.15
CA SER A 24 10.81 -3.95 -9.02
C SER A 24 9.73 -2.99 -9.49
N GLN A 25 9.30 -2.12 -8.60
CA GLN A 25 8.22 -1.16 -8.86
C GLN A 25 8.55 0.21 -8.30
N GLY A 26 7.96 1.25 -8.88
CA GLY A 26 8.20 2.60 -8.45
C GLY A 26 7.57 3.64 -9.35
N ARG A 27 7.94 4.90 -9.13
CA ARG A 27 7.46 6.05 -9.89
C ARG A 27 8.62 6.90 -10.38
N ILE A 28 8.52 7.41 -11.63
CA ILE A 28 9.45 8.37 -12.21
C ILE A 28 8.72 9.71 -12.34
N PHE A 29 9.35 10.76 -11.83
CA PHE A 29 8.75 12.09 -11.82
C PHE A 29 9.82 13.19 -11.83
N GLU A 30 9.43 14.40 -12.17
CA GLU A 30 10.21 15.62 -11.92
C GLU A 30 9.57 16.40 -10.78
N PRO A 31 10.37 16.90 -9.82
CA PRO A 31 9.86 17.79 -8.78
C PRO A 31 9.20 19.04 -9.39
N ALA A 32 8.11 19.48 -8.81
CA ALA A 32 7.33 20.62 -9.32
C ALA A 32 7.95 21.97 -8.92
N GLU A 33 9.18 22.24 -9.33
CA GLU A 33 9.83 23.52 -9.03
C GLU A 33 9.02 24.71 -9.59
N GLY A 34 8.45 25.54 -8.70
CA GLY A 34 7.80 26.82 -9.05
C GLY A 34 6.38 26.78 -9.59
N ARG A 35 5.79 25.59 -9.82
CA ARG A 35 4.37 25.45 -10.25
C ARG A 35 3.39 25.36 -9.09
N ILE A 36 3.88 25.23 -7.90
CA ILE A 36 3.13 24.92 -6.68
C ILE A 36 2.24 26.07 -6.26
N GLU A 37 2.70 27.30 -6.43
CA GLU A 37 2.03 28.49 -5.85
C GLU A 37 0.62 28.68 -6.39
N SER A 38 0.41 28.59 -7.71
CA SER A 38 -0.94 28.81 -8.28
C SER A 38 -1.90 27.66 -7.95
N LEU A 39 -1.40 26.43 -7.82
CA LEU A 39 -2.22 25.26 -7.50
C LEU A 39 -2.64 25.24 -6.04
N ILE A 40 -1.71 25.61 -5.15
CA ILE A 40 -1.97 25.78 -3.72
C ILE A 40 -2.98 26.91 -3.53
N ASP A 41 -2.78 28.02 -4.25
CA ASP A 41 -3.58 29.23 -4.08
C ASP A 41 -5.00 29.08 -4.59
N ASP A 42 -5.19 28.43 -5.74
CA ASP A 42 -6.47 28.41 -6.43
C ASP A 42 -7.36 27.21 -6.02
N ILE A 43 -6.80 26.12 -5.50
CA ILE A 43 -7.57 24.88 -5.31
C ILE A 43 -7.47 24.31 -3.90
N VAL A 44 -6.28 24.12 -3.36
CA VAL A 44 -6.11 23.32 -2.13
C VAL A 44 -6.34 24.18 -0.89
N ALA A 45 -5.80 25.38 -0.85
CA ALA A 45 -5.94 26.25 0.31
C ALA A 45 -7.39 26.68 0.60
N PRO A 46 -8.23 27.01 -0.42
CA PRO A 46 -9.65 27.28 -0.19
C PRO A 46 -10.44 26.06 0.29
N LEU A 47 -10.04 24.85 -0.13
CA LEU A 47 -10.70 23.59 0.26
C LEU A 47 -10.49 23.22 1.72
N VAL A 48 -9.33 23.57 2.30
CA VAL A 48 -8.92 23.05 3.63
C VAL A 48 -8.65 24.13 4.66
N GLY A 49 -8.78 25.43 4.31
CA GLY A 49 -8.45 26.53 5.22
C GLY A 49 -7.00 26.49 5.70
N ALA A 50 -6.09 25.90 4.89
CA ALA A 50 -4.70 25.68 5.26
C ALA A 50 -3.89 26.96 5.20
N ASP A 51 -2.94 27.10 6.14
CA ASP A 51 -1.88 28.08 6.02
C ASP A 51 -0.95 27.67 4.86
N ARG A 52 -0.91 28.49 3.82
CA ARG A 52 -0.13 28.29 2.59
C ARG A 52 1.37 28.22 2.86
N THR A 53 1.83 28.72 3.99
CA THR A 53 3.22 28.73 4.41
C THR A 53 3.61 27.52 5.25
N ASP A 54 2.63 26.67 5.63
CA ASP A 54 2.90 25.47 6.43
C ASP A 54 3.83 24.50 5.66
N PRO A 55 5.01 24.17 6.20
CA PRO A 55 5.99 23.31 5.51
C PRO A 55 5.47 21.90 5.25
N LEU A 56 4.63 21.33 6.15
CA LEU A 56 4.06 19.99 6.00
C LEU A 56 3.05 19.95 4.86
N PHE A 57 2.18 20.96 4.82
CA PHE A 57 1.22 21.10 3.73
C PHE A 57 1.93 21.22 2.38
N ARG A 58 2.94 22.10 2.28
CA ARG A 58 3.74 22.26 1.07
C ARG A 58 4.40 20.96 0.64
N ALA A 59 5.09 20.30 1.55
CA ALA A 59 5.77 19.04 1.25
C ALA A 59 4.82 17.96 0.72
N ARG A 60 3.58 17.90 1.22
CA ARG A 60 2.57 16.93 0.75
C ARG A 60 2.01 17.29 -0.62
N VAL A 61 1.73 18.57 -0.83
CA VAL A 61 1.27 19.05 -2.13
C VAL A 61 2.34 18.85 -3.19
N ASP A 62 3.63 18.99 -2.87
CA ASP A 62 4.76 18.73 -3.78
C ASP A 62 4.72 17.32 -4.37
N TYR A 63 4.34 16.31 -3.59
CA TYR A 63 4.19 14.95 -4.10
C TYR A 63 3.05 14.82 -5.12
N PHE A 64 1.98 15.61 -4.97
CA PHE A 64 0.84 15.60 -5.90
C PHE A 64 1.12 16.31 -7.21
N VAL A 65 1.79 17.45 -7.14
CA VAL A 65 2.00 18.32 -8.32
C VAL A 65 3.29 17.99 -9.07
N SER A 66 4.06 16.98 -8.61
CA SER A 66 5.23 16.49 -9.34
C SER A 66 4.81 15.91 -10.68
N ASP A 67 5.50 16.34 -11.74
CA ASP A 67 5.21 15.90 -13.10
C ASP A 67 5.57 14.42 -13.29
N SER A 68 4.57 13.58 -13.51
CA SER A 68 4.77 12.17 -13.84
C SER A 68 5.41 12.00 -15.20
N ILE A 69 6.44 11.16 -15.31
CA ILE A 69 7.15 10.97 -16.57
C ILE A 69 6.78 9.63 -17.16
N ARG A 70 6.15 9.69 -18.35
CA ARG A 70 5.74 8.54 -19.14
C ARG A 70 6.85 8.02 -20.05
N GLY A 71 6.89 6.71 -20.26
CA GLY A 71 7.67 6.05 -21.32
C GLY A 71 9.16 5.92 -21.03
N VAL A 72 9.63 6.35 -19.87
CA VAL A 72 11.02 6.16 -19.44
C VAL A 72 11.23 4.73 -18.96
N ARG A 73 12.29 4.08 -19.46
CA ARG A 73 12.74 2.75 -19.04
C ARG A 73 13.91 2.90 -18.08
N PRO A 74 13.70 2.83 -16.78
CA PRO A 74 14.83 2.87 -15.84
C PRO A 74 15.62 1.57 -15.93
N SER A 75 16.89 1.63 -15.56
CA SER A 75 17.73 0.45 -15.37
C SER A 75 18.22 0.42 -13.94
N ILE A 76 18.38 -0.77 -13.39
CA ILE A 76 18.91 -0.98 -12.03
C ILE A 76 20.21 -1.80 -12.09
N THR A 77 21.06 -1.61 -11.10
CA THR A 77 22.18 -2.51 -10.81
C THR A 77 21.72 -3.53 -9.77
N LEU A 78 21.75 -4.80 -10.14
CA LEU A 78 21.40 -5.93 -9.30
C LEU A 78 22.62 -6.86 -9.22
N GLY A 79 23.38 -6.77 -8.13
CA GLY A 79 24.70 -7.38 -8.05
C GLY A 79 25.64 -6.83 -9.13
N ASN A 80 26.12 -7.72 -10.01
CA ASN A 80 27.01 -7.34 -11.13
C ASN A 80 26.26 -7.15 -12.46
N GLN A 81 24.94 -7.21 -12.46
CA GLN A 81 24.13 -7.14 -13.67
C GLN A 81 23.37 -5.81 -13.74
N VAL A 82 23.20 -5.30 -14.95
CA VAL A 82 22.30 -4.20 -15.25
C VAL A 82 21.01 -4.77 -15.83
N VAL A 83 19.90 -4.51 -15.18
CA VAL A 83 18.58 -4.94 -15.60
C VAL A 83 17.77 -3.75 -16.05
N GLN A 84 17.26 -3.79 -17.28
CA GLN A 84 16.32 -2.79 -17.78
C GLN A 84 14.91 -3.13 -17.34
N LEU A 85 14.21 -2.14 -16.78
CA LEU A 85 12.84 -2.29 -16.30
C LEU A 85 11.81 -1.92 -17.38
N ALA A 86 10.54 -2.20 -17.11
CA ALA A 86 9.43 -1.78 -17.96
C ALA A 86 9.35 -0.25 -18.08
N PRO A 87 8.77 0.27 -19.16
CA PRO A 87 8.55 1.70 -19.28
C PRO A 87 7.50 2.17 -18.28
N SER A 88 7.70 3.39 -17.78
CA SER A 88 6.70 4.04 -16.94
C SER A 88 5.41 4.33 -17.72
N ASP A 89 4.28 4.17 -17.04
CA ASP A 89 2.95 4.51 -17.52
C ASP A 89 2.71 6.05 -17.46
N PRO A 90 1.53 6.55 -17.87
CA PRO A 90 1.22 7.99 -17.81
C PRO A 90 1.28 8.59 -16.39
N SER A 91 1.10 7.80 -15.35
CA SER A 91 1.25 8.25 -13.96
C SER A 91 2.71 8.22 -13.45
N GLY A 92 3.64 7.86 -14.34
CA GLY A 92 5.06 7.65 -14.00
C GLY A 92 5.33 6.30 -13.32
N TYR A 93 4.32 5.49 -13.06
CA TYR A 93 4.47 4.18 -12.41
C TYR A 93 5.07 3.16 -13.37
N PHE A 94 5.93 2.29 -12.84
CA PHE A 94 6.46 1.12 -13.52
C PHE A 94 6.51 -0.08 -12.59
N GLU A 95 6.36 -1.27 -13.17
CA GLU A 95 6.49 -2.54 -12.48
C GLU A 95 7.15 -3.56 -13.40
N THR A 96 8.09 -4.34 -12.88
CA THR A 96 8.80 -5.38 -13.62
C THR A 96 9.02 -6.59 -12.74
N ASN A 97 8.67 -7.77 -13.26
CA ASN A 97 9.04 -9.04 -12.66
C ASN A 97 10.41 -9.47 -13.20
N ILE A 98 11.37 -9.67 -12.32
CA ILE A 98 12.75 -10.04 -12.63
C ILE A 98 12.96 -11.48 -12.18
N PRO A 99 13.19 -12.44 -13.11
CA PRO A 99 13.49 -13.82 -12.74
C PRO A 99 14.89 -13.90 -12.12
N LEU A 100 15.01 -14.65 -11.03
CA LEU A 100 16.26 -14.92 -10.34
C LEU A 100 16.39 -16.41 -10.05
N THR A 101 17.61 -16.94 -10.10
CA THR A 101 17.90 -18.29 -9.63
C THR A 101 18.09 -18.33 -8.11
N ASN A 102 18.03 -19.51 -7.49
CA ASN A 102 18.34 -19.69 -6.08
C ASN A 102 19.74 -19.17 -5.72
N ASP A 103 20.74 -19.41 -6.57
CA ASP A 103 22.11 -18.92 -6.35
C ASP A 103 22.18 -17.39 -6.38
N GLN A 104 21.47 -16.76 -7.32
CA GLN A 104 21.39 -15.29 -7.37
C GLN A 104 20.74 -14.73 -6.11
N VAL A 105 19.63 -15.32 -5.66
CA VAL A 105 18.97 -14.89 -4.43
C VAL A 105 19.89 -15.06 -3.21
N ALA A 106 20.57 -16.19 -3.09
CA ALA A 106 21.54 -16.43 -2.01
C ALA A 106 22.71 -15.43 -2.02
N LEU A 107 23.18 -15.04 -3.21
CA LEU A 107 24.26 -14.05 -3.36
C LEU A 107 23.81 -12.63 -3.06
N LEU A 108 22.60 -12.24 -3.50
CA LEU A 108 22.11 -10.87 -3.48
C LEU A 108 21.40 -10.51 -2.18
N SER A 109 20.81 -11.48 -1.48
CA SER A 109 20.04 -11.20 -0.27
C SER A 109 20.93 -11.02 0.96
N ARG A 110 20.53 -10.08 1.83
CA ARG A 110 21.07 -9.89 3.17
C ARG A 110 19.88 -9.72 4.12
N ASP A 111 19.84 -10.51 5.17
CA ASP A 111 18.77 -10.47 6.17
C ASP A 111 17.34 -10.58 5.57
N GLY A 112 17.21 -11.37 4.49
CA GLY A 112 15.94 -11.56 3.79
C GLY A 112 15.52 -10.39 2.89
N VAL A 113 16.47 -9.51 2.51
CA VAL A 113 16.19 -8.36 1.63
C VAL A 113 17.24 -8.35 0.50
N ILE A 114 16.77 -8.14 -0.73
CA ILE A 114 17.60 -7.82 -1.90
C ILE A 114 17.55 -6.30 -2.06
N THR A 115 18.72 -5.66 -2.12
CA THR A 115 18.85 -4.21 -2.39
C THR A 115 19.43 -3.98 -3.77
N PHE A 116 19.02 -2.90 -4.41
CA PHE A 116 19.49 -2.47 -5.72
C PHE A 116 19.48 -0.94 -5.84
N GLU A 117 20.11 -0.42 -6.87
CA GLU A 117 20.11 1.03 -7.17
C GLU A 117 19.81 1.27 -8.65
N SER A 118 19.17 2.40 -8.95
CA SER A 118 19.02 2.84 -10.33
C SER A 118 20.37 3.17 -10.97
N GLN A 119 20.47 2.97 -12.28
CA GLN A 119 21.60 3.52 -13.07
C GLN A 119 21.43 5.04 -13.25
N SER A 120 22.54 5.75 -13.20
CA SER A 120 22.57 7.17 -13.56
C SER A 120 22.35 7.36 -15.05
N THR A 121 21.62 8.41 -15.42
CA THR A 121 21.43 8.84 -16.81
C THR A 121 21.70 10.34 -16.95
N PRO A 122 21.88 10.90 -18.17
CA PRO A 122 22.04 12.34 -18.32
C PRO A 122 20.88 13.16 -17.72
N ASN A 123 19.65 12.62 -17.77
CA ASN A 123 18.46 13.28 -17.21
C ASN A 123 18.25 12.96 -15.71
N SER A 124 18.95 11.95 -15.19
CA SER A 124 18.88 11.52 -13.80
C SER A 124 20.27 11.09 -13.32
N PRO A 125 21.15 12.04 -12.97
CA PRO A 125 22.54 11.75 -12.57
C PRO A 125 22.62 11.07 -11.19
N ALA A 126 21.60 11.22 -10.35
CA ALA A 126 21.50 10.56 -9.06
C ALA A 126 21.18 9.06 -9.21
N ARG A 127 21.58 8.29 -8.20
CA ARG A 127 21.17 6.89 -8.02
C ARG A 127 20.12 6.82 -6.92
N PHE A 128 19.11 6.00 -7.14
CA PHE A 128 17.98 5.84 -6.23
C PHE A 128 17.95 4.41 -5.71
N PRO A 129 17.92 4.21 -4.39
CA PRO A 129 17.88 2.88 -3.80
C PRO A 129 16.49 2.25 -3.94
N GLY A 130 16.48 0.93 -4.10
CA GLY A 130 15.29 0.11 -4.06
C GLY A 130 15.53 -1.19 -3.32
N SER A 131 14.47 -1.88 -2.92
CA SER A 131 14.56 -3.13 -2.19
C SER A 131 13.40 -4.07 -2.49
N ALA A 132 13.67 -5.38 -2.37
CA ALA A 132 12.67 -6.43 -2.40
C ALA A 132 12.87 -7.38 -1.21
N VAL A 133 11.79 -7.64 -0.47
CA VAL A 133 11.78 -8.55 0.67
C VAL A 133 11.57 -9.97 0.17
N LEU A 134 12.39 -10.92 0.64
CA LEU A 134 12.20 -12.34 0.37
C LEU A 134 11.00 -12.85 1.16
N VAL A 135 9.96 -13.27 0.48
CA VAL A 135 8.76 -13.85 1.09
C VAL A 135 8.77 -15.36 0.87
N GLN A 136 8.83 -16.11 1.96
CA GLN A 136 8.84 -17.58 1.95
C GLN A 136 7.50 -18.10 1.38
N GLU A 137 7.51 -19.33 0.86
CA GLU A 137 6.33 -19.94 0.24
C GLU A 137 5.16 -20.12 1.22
N GLU A 138 5.45 -20.39 2.50
CA GLU A 138 4.44 -20.68 3.53
C GLU A 138 4.42 -19.60 4.62
N GLY A 139 3.28 -19.49 5.27
CA GLY A 139 3.04 -18.54 6.35
C GLY A 139 1.81 -17.69 6.10
N VAL A 140 1.75 -16.51 6.71
CA VAL A 140 0.60 -15.63 6.64
C VAL A 140 1.00 -14.28 6.00
N ILE A 141 0.16 -13.73 5.16
CA ILE A 141 0.23 -12.35 4.71
C ILE A 141 -0.87 -11.56 5.43
N VAL A 142 -0.48 -10.52 6.13
CA VAL A 142 -1.42 -9.51 6.63
C VAL A 142 -1.59 -8.48 5.52
N VAL A 143 -2.74 -8.51 4.87
CA VAL A 143 -3.12 -7.51 3.87
C VAL A 143 -3.86 -6.39 4.59
N SER A 144 -3.30 -5.21 4.60
CA SER A 144 -3.82 -4.06 5.34
C SER A 144 -4.23 -2.94 4.39
N ASP A 145 -5.38 -2.34 4.68
CA ASP A 145 -5.68 -1.00 4.22
C ASP A 145 -4.93 0.06 5.05
N VAL A 146 -5.02 1.33 4.66
CA VAL A 146 -4.35 2.47 5.31
C VAL A 146 -5.34 3.33 6.09
N ASP A 147 -6.31 3.92 5.38
CA ASP A 147 -7.16 4.98 5.92
C ASP A 147 -8.18 4.41 6.92
N ASP A 148 -8.24 5.00 8.12
CA ASP A 148 -9.01 4.51 9.28
C ASP A 148 -8.72 3.06 9.70
N THR A 149 -7.71 2.44 9.11
CA THR A 149 -7.21 1.11 9.47
C THR A 149 -5.91 1.20 10.26
N ILE A 150 -4.86 1.77 9.69
CA ILE A 150 -3.58 2.02 10.39
C ILE A 150 -3.32 3.51 10.62
N LYS A 151 -3.92 4.38 9.82
CA LYS A 151 -3.83 5.84 9.88
C LYS A 151 -5.22 6.42 10.18
N ASP A 152 -5.32 7.26 11.20
CA ASP A 152 -6.53 8.02 11.54
C ASP A 152 -6.79 9.09 10.48
N THR A 153 -7.77 8.84 9.62
CA THR A 153 -8.11 9.70 8.48
C THR A 153 -9.49 10.34 8.65
N ASN A 154 -10.43 9.65 9.28
CA ASN A 154 -11.83 10.02 9.38
C ASN A 154 -12.51 10.13 8.00
N VAL A 155 -12.42 9.05 7.19
CA VAL A 155 -12.92 9.00 5.79
C VAL A 155 -14.41 9.34 5.66
N ARG A 156 -15.20 9.18 6.73
CA ARG A 156 -16.61 9.53 6.76
C ARG A 156 -16.90 11.03 6.79
N ASN A 157 -15.94 11.81 7.26
CA ASN A 157 -16.01 13.27 7.25
C ASN A 157 -15.00 13.79 6.23
N ARG A 158 -15.48 14.21 5.06
CA ARG A 158 -14.66 14.64 3.94
C ARG A 158 -13.65 15.73 4.31
N ASP A 159 -14.10 16.77 5.04
CA ASP A 159 -13.24 17.91 5.37
C ASP A 159 -12.15 17.50 6.35
N GLU A 160 -12.48 16.64 7.32
CA GLU A 160 -11.50 16.04 8.23
C GLU A 160 -10.54 15.10 7.50
N ALA A 161 -11.04 14.27 6.58
CA ALA A 161 -10.20 13.37 5.79
C ALA A 161 -9.17 14.13 4.95
N ILE A 162 -9.59 15.23 4.31
CA ILE A 162 -8.70 16.12 3.56
C ILE A 162 -7.67 16.78 4.50
N ALA A 163 -8.12 17.32 5.64
CA ALA A 163 -7.24 17.96 6.60
C ALA A 163 -6.22 16.95 7.18
N ASN A 164 -6.65 15.73 7.53
CA ASN A 164 -5.79 14.66 8.05
C ASN A 164 -4.85 14.09 6.98
N THR A 165 -5.17 14.26 5.70
CA THR A 165 -4.33 13.82 4.60
C THR A 165 -3.32 14.87 4.17
N LEU A 166 -3.71 16.15 4.09
CA LEU A 166 -2.87 17.19 3.48
C LEU A 166 -2.26 18.16 4.50
N VAL A 167 -2.95 18.45 5.61
CA VAL A 167 -2.58 19.57 6.49
C VAL A 167 -2.00 19.11 7.83
N ARG A 168 -2.60 18.09 8.43
CA ARG A 168 -2.23 17.65 9.79
C ARG A 168 -1.18 16.55 9.76
N PRO A 169 -0.30 16.44 10.79
CA PRO A 169 0.56 15.27 10.95
C PRO A 169 -0.26 13.98 10.92
N PHE A 170 0.23 12.95 10.23
CA PHE A 170 -0.42 11.64 10.25
C PHE A 170 -0.41 11.08 11.68
N ARG A 171 -1.51 10.45 12.06
CA ARG A 171 -1.68 9.80 13.35
C ARG A 171 -2.04 8.34 13.13
N PRO A 172 -1.47 7.42 13.90
CA PRO A 172 -1.89 6.03 13.84
C PRO A 172 -3.27 5.86 14.48
N VAL A 173 -4.04 4.90 13.98
CA VAL A 173 -5.16 4.36 14.75
C VAL A 173 -4.60 3.77 16.03
N VAL A 174 -5.13 4.20 17.17
CA VAL A 174 -4.56 3.94 18.49
C VAL A 174 -4.46 2.43 18.75
N GLY A 175 -3.26 1.96 19.10
CA GLY A 175 -2.96 0.57 19.41
C GLY A 175 -2.64 -0.32 18.22
N MET A 176 -2.87 0.13 16.96
CA MET A 176 -2.55 -0.69 15.79
C MET A 176 -1.05 -0.93 15.60
N PRO A 177 -0.14 0.05 15.81
CA PRO A 177 1.29 -0.24 15.74
C PRO A 177 1.72 -1.35 16.70
N GLU A 178 1.17 -1.37 17.92
CA GLU A 178 1.45 -2.38 18.94
C GLU A 178 0.97 -3.77 18.54
N VAL A 179 -0.22 -3.87 17.94
CA VAL A 179 -0.79 -5.12 17.43
C VAL A 179 0.08 -5.68 16.30
N TYR A 180 0.46 -4.86 15.31
CA TYR A 180 1.28 -5.30 14.18
C TYR A 180 2.68 -5.73 14.64
N ARG A 181 3.31 -5.00 15.58
CA ARG A 181 4.57 -5.42 16.20
C ARG A 181 4.45 -6.75 16.90
N ALA A 182 3.40 -6.96 17.71
CA ALA A 182 3.16 -8.22 18.40
C ALA A 182 2.98 -9.39 17.41
N TRP A 183 2.28 -9.18 16.30
CA TRP A 183 2.17 -10.17 15.24
C TRP A 183 3.52 -10.48 14.59
N LYS A 184 4.36 -9.45 14.35
CA LYS A 184 5.72 -9.65 13.84
C LYS A 184 6.60 -10.42 14.81
N GLU A 185 6.58 -10.06 16.08
CA GLU A 185 7.37 -10.71 17.14
C GLU A 185 6.98 -12.18 17.33
N THR A 186 5.68 -12.48 17.32
CA THR A 186 5.18 -13.85 17.55
C THR A 186 5.27 -14.76 16.32
N SER A 187 5.30 -14.20 15.11
CA SER A 187 5.32 -14.97 13.85
C SER A 187 6.68 -14.93 13.14
N GLY A 188 7.56 -13.99 13.47
CA GLY A 188 8.90 -13.85 12.89
C GLY A 188 8.91 -13.71 11.36
N ALA A 189 9.67 -14.55 10.69
CA ALA A 189 9.75 -14.60 9.22
C ALA A 189 8.52 -15.23 8.55
N ARG A 190 7.63 -15.87 9.30
CA ARG A 190 6.42 -16.49 8.76
C ARG A 190 5.31 -15.49 8.44
N VAL A 191 5.39 -14.26 8.96
CA VAL A 191 4.45 -13.18 8.62
C VAL A 191 5.08 -12.21 7.63
N HIS A 192 4.30 -11.81 6.64
CA HIS A 192 4.59 -10.73 5.72
C HIS A 192 3.46 -9.69 5.81
N PHE A 193 3.82 -8.41 5.82
CA PHE A 193 2.85 -7.31 5.85
C PHE A 193 2.81 -6.62 4.50
N HIS A 194 1.62 -6.49 3.94
CA HIS A 194 1.41 -5.89 2.64
C HIS A 194 0.25 -4.89 2.69
N ILE A 195 0.47 -3.69 2.19
CA ILE A 195 -0.58 -2.67 2.08
C ILE A 195 -1.20 -2.73 0.70
N VAL A 196 -2.54 -2.73 0.67
CA VAL A 196 -3.34 -2.49 -0.53
C VAL A 196 -4.18 -1.25 -0.28
N SER A 197 -3.70 -0.10 -0.73
CA SER A 197 -4.37 1.20 -0.55
C SER A 197 -4.91 1.72 -1.87
N ALA A 198 -6.15 2.18 -1.86
CA ALA A 198 -6.77 2.86 -2.99
C ALA A 198 -6.25 4.30 -3.19
N GLY A 199 -5.39 4.79 -2.31
CA GLY A 199 -4.67 6.05 -2.48
C GLY A 199 -3.69 6.01 -3.66
N PRO A 200 -3.39 7.16 -4.29
CA PRO A 200 -2.47 7.22 -5.41
C PRO A 200 -1.02 7.05 -4.97
N TRP A 201 -0.17 6.51 -5.87
CA TRP A 201 1.27 6.31 -5.64
C TRP A 201 2.04 7.56 -5.21
N GLN A 202 1.51 8.74 -5.48
CA GLN A 202 2.07 10.01 -5.04
C GLN A 202 2.14 10.11 -3.50
N PHE A 203 1.27 9.39 -2.77
CA PHE A 203 1.28 9.34 -1.30
C PHE A 203 2.18 8.26 -0.72
N HIS A 204 2.78 7.40 -1.52
CA HIS A 204 3.59 6.30 -1.02
C HIS A 204 4.67 6.77 -0.03
N GLU A 205 5.49 7.75 -0.42
CA GLU A 205 6.61 8.17 0.41
C GLU A 205 6.19 8.80 1.75
N PRO A 206 5.22 9.73 1.81
CA PRO A 206 4.69 10.20 3.08
C PRO A 206 4.12 9.10 3.98
N LEU A 207 3.40 8.12 3.40
CA LEU A 207 2.82 7.00 4.15
C LEU A 207 3.89 6.03 4.63
N ARG A 208 4.89 5.72 3.80
CA ARG A 208 6.01 4.87 4.20
C ARG A 208 6.76 5.46 5.39
N ARG A 209 7.12 6.76 5.33
CA ARG A 209 7.75 7.46 6.46
C ARG A 209 6.90 7.41 7.71
N PHE A 210 5.60 7.69 7.58
CA PHE A 210 4.68 7.60 8.69
C PHE A 210 4.69 6.21 9.35
N THR A 211 4.60 5.14 8.56
CA THR A 211 4.58 3.78 9.13
C THR A 211 5.89 3.43 9.83
N GLU A 212 7.02 3.89 9.29
CA GLU A 212 8.34 3.73 9.91
C GLU A 212 8.47 4.53 11.21
N ASP A 213 8.08 5.81 11.20
CA ASP A 213 8.22 6.73 12.34
C ASP A 213 7.39 6.27 13.55
N VAL A 214 6.19 5.70 13.31
CA VAL A 214 5.34 5.19 14.40
C VAL A 214 5.65 3.73 14.77
N GLY A 215 6.60 3.10 14.07
CA GLY A 215 7.14 1.78 14.40
C GLY A 215 6.27 0.61 13.98
N PHE A 216 5.54 0.70 12.89
CA PHE A 216 4.97 -0.48 12.25
C PHE A 216 6.08 -1.39 11.70
N PRO A 217 5.83 -2.71 11.55
CA PRO A 217 6.71 -3.56 10.75
C PRO A 217 6.81 -3.04 9.31
N ALA A 218 7.91 -3.39 8.62
CA ALA A 218 8.08 -3.03 7.22
C ALA A 218 6.96 -3.61 6.35
N PHE A 219 6.41 -2.77 5.48
CA PHE A 219 5.38 -3.12 4.51
C PHE A 219 5.95 -3.18 3.09
N THR A 220 5.36 -4.05 2.29
CA THR A 220 5.34 -3.90 0.83
C THR A 220 4.00 -3.30 0.41
N TRP A 221 3.91 -2.74 -0.81
CA TRP A 221 2.84 -1.82 -1.15
C TRP A 221 2.24 -2.10 -2.53
N ASP A 222 0.93 -2.06 -2.61
CA ASP A 222 0.16 -1.84 -3.82
C ASP A 222 -0.69 -0.59 -3.65
N MET A 223 -0.47 0.39 -4.52
CA MET A 223 -1.22 1.65 -4.53
C MET A 223 -1.75 1.92 -5.94
N ARG A 224 -2.72 2.81 -6.04
CA ARG A 224 -3.38 3.08 -7.30
C ARG A 224 -2.52 3.96 -8.21
N SER A 225 -2.37 3.53 -9.47
CA SER A 225 -1.83 4.38 -10.53
C SER A 225 -2.95 5.30 -11.03
N VAL A 226 -2.78 6.60 -10.86
CA VAL A 226 -3.77 7.60 -11.26
C VAL A 226 -3.16 8.45 -12.37
N ASP A 227 -3.68 8.23 -13.58
CA ASP A 227 -3.30 8.99 -14.78
C ASP A 227 -4.15 10.24 -14.87
N LEU A 228 -3.62 11.34 -14.37
CA LEU A 228 -4.27 12.63 -14.49
C LEU A 228 -3.21 13.64 -14.95
N ALA A 229 -3.29 13.99 -16.21
CA ALA A 229 -2.48 15.06 -16.80
C ALA A 229 -2.78 16.43 -16.17
N ASP A 230 -3.90 16.56 -15.45
CA ASP A 230 -4.31 17.76 -14.72
C ASP A 230 -4.21 17.51 -13.20
N PRO A 231 -3.33 18.23 -12.49
CA PRO A 231 -3.24 18.17 -11.04
C PRO A 231 -4.56 18.46 -10.31
N LYS A 232 -5.46 19.28 -10.90
CA LYS A 232 -6.80 19.54 -10.36
C LYS A 232 -7.66 18.30 -10.35
N ALA A 233 -7.60 17.53 -11.44
CA ALA A 233 -8.31 16.27 -11.55
C ALA A 233 -7.74 15.21 -10.60
N LEU A 234 -6.42 15.17 -10.37
CA LEU A 234 -5.79 14.31 -9.38
C LEU A 234 -6.29 14.61 -7.95
N ILE A 235 -6.35 15.88 -7.58
CA ILE A 235 -6.89 16.30 -6.28
C ILE A 235 -8.37 15.92 -6.17
N ALA A 236 -9.16 16.18 -7.21
CA ALA A 236 -10.59 15.84 -7.23
C ALA A 236 -10.81 14.33 -7.10
N GLU A 237 -10.03 13.50 -7.79
CA GLU A 237 -10.07 12.04 -7.71
C GLU A 237 -9.64 11.54 -6.33
N THR A 238 -8.66 12.18 -5.70
CA THR A 238 -8.21 11.82 -4.35
C THR A 238 -9.24 12.21 -3.29
N VAL A 239 -9.92 13.34 -3.49
CA VAL A 239 -10.91 13.87 -2.55
C VAL A 239 -12.29 13.21 -2.70
N LYS A 240 -12.66 12.78 -3.91
CA LYS A 240 -13.95 12.14 -4.21
C LYS A 240 -13.76 11.02 -5.24
N PRO A 241 -13.02 9.97 -4.87
CA PRO A 241 -12.81 8.84 -5.77
C PRO A 241 -14.13 8.11 -6.06
N ASP A 242 -14.18 7.44 -7.22
CA ASP A 242 -15.29 6.53 -7.54
C ASP A 242 -15.20 5.28 -6.66
N PRO A 243 -16.16 5.02 -5.76
CA PRO A 243 -16.11 3.88 -4.86
C PRO A 243 -16.04 2.52 -5.57
N GLN A 244 -16.60 2.41 -6.80
CA GLN A 244 -16.52 1.17 -7.57
C GLN A 244 -15.11 0.92 -8.09
N ARG A 245 -14.41 1.96 -8.56
CA ARG A 245 -13.01 1.83 -8.98
C ARG A 245 -12.09 1.44 -7.83
N LEU A 246 -12.34 1.96 -6.62
CA LEU A 246 -11.57 1.60 -5.43
C LEU A 246 -11.78 0.13 -5.07
N PHE A 247 -13.04 -0.31 -5.09
CA PHE A 247 -13.42 -1.70 -4.85
C PHE A 247 -12.75 -2.64 -5.87
N ASP A 248 -12.90 -2.37 -7.17
CA ASP A 248 -12.34 -3.20 -8.24
C ASP A 248 -10.81 -3.29 -8.14
N PHE A 249 -10.15 -2.17 -7.80
CA PHE A 249 -8.70 -2.11 -7.58
C PHE A 249 -8.29 -3.02 -6.41
N LYS A 250 -8.93 -2.88 -5.24
CA LYS A 250 -8.59 -3.67 -4.04
C LYS A 250 -8.84 -5.17 -4.29
N VAL A 251 -9.99 -5.55 -4.88
CA VAL A 251 -10.28 -6.95 -5.23
C VAL A 251 -9.20 -7.53 -6.15
N LYS A 252 -8.87 -6.80 -7.23
CA LYS A 252 -7.84 -7.24 -8.16
C LYS A 252 -6.47 -7.41 -7.48
N LYS A 253 -6.01 -6.42 -6.70
CA LYS A 253 -4.67 -6.45 -6.10
C LYS A 253 -4.53 -7.53 -5.03
N ILE A 254 -5.58 -7.76 -4.25
CA ILE A 254 -5.61 -8.86 -3.27
C ILE A 254 -5.60 -10.21 -4.01
N GLY A 255 -6.37 -10.37 -5.07
CA GLY A 255 -6.37 -11.58 -5.90
C GLY A 255 -5.00 -11.83 -6.55
N ASP A 256 -4.38 -10.82 -7.15
CA ASP A 256 -3.04 -10.91 -7.74
C ASP A 256 -1.99 -11.35 -6.69
N LEU A 257 -2.09 -10.79 -5.46
CA LEU A 257 -1.21 -11.16 -4.34
C LEU A 257 -1.42 -12.61 -3.92
N MET A 258 -2.67 -13.06 -3.77
CA MET A 258 -3.00 -14.42 -3.38
C MET A 258 -2.61 -15.45 -4.46
N THR A 259 -2.70 -15.09 -5.72
CA THR A 259 -2.22 -15.90 -6.86
C THR A 259 -0.69 -16.00 -6.85
N ARG A 260 0.02 -14.90 -6.55
CA ARG A 260 1.49 -14.90 -6.41
C ARG A 260 1.99 -15.77 -5.26
N PHE A 261 1.21 -15.90 -4.19
CA PHE A 261 1.56 -16.65 -2.99
C PHE A 261 0.56 -17.79 -2.72
N PRO A 262 0.48 -18.82 -3.57
CA PRO A 262 -0.58 -19.82 -3.53
C PRO A 262 -0.57 -20.71 -2.28
N ARG A 263 0.54 -20.75 -1.54
CA ARG A 263 0.71 -21.57 -0.32
C ARG A 263 0.62 -20.74 0.98
N ARG A 264 0.34 -19.43 0.86
CA ARG A 264 0.20 -18.58 2.05
C ARG A 264 -1.27 -18.34 2.37
N HIS A 265 -1.53 -18.28 3.65
CA HIS A 265 -2.79 -17.79 4.19
C HIS A 265 -2.80 -16.27 4.28
N VAL A 266 -3.97 -15.67 4.36
CA VAL A 266 -4.12 -14.21 4.48
C VAL A 266 -5.01 -13.84 5.65
N VAL A 267 -4.67 -12.73 6.31
CA VAL A 267 -5.52 -11.98 7.22
C VAL A 267 -5.77 -10.62 6.59
N LEU A 268 -7.04 -10.29 6.35
CA LEU A 268 -7.48 -9.05 5.73
C LEU A 268 -7.84 -8.05 6.83
N VAL A 269 -7.21 -6.86 6.81
CA VAL A 269 -7.42 -5.82 7.82
C VAL A 269 -7.82 -4.53 7.13
N GLY A 270 -8.98 -3.99 7.49
CA GLY A 270 -9.54 -2.80 6.88
C GLY A 270 -10.48 -2.05 7.84
N ASP A 271 -11.24 -1.12 7.30
CA ASP A 271 -12.21 -0.34 8.02
C ASP A 271 -13.65 -0.57 7.52
N SER A 272 -14.63 -0.11 8.27
CA SER A 272 -16.05 -0.24 7.90
C SER A 272 -16.63 0.98 7.16
N GLY A 273 -15.87 2.07 7.04
CA GLY A 273 -16.32 3.35 6.47
C GLY A 273 -16.22 3.39 4.95
N GLU A 274 -15.32 2.59 4.38
CA GLU A 274 -15.16 2.43 2.93
C GLU A 274 -15.77 1.12 2.42
N LYS A 275 -15.21 0.56 1.34
CA LYS A 275 -15.67 -0.67 0.67
C LYS A 275 -14.91 -1.92 1.10
N ASP A 276 -14.11 -1.87 2.16
CA ASP A 276 -13.37 -3.03 2.64
C ASP A 276 -14.25 -4.20 3.04
N PRO A 277 -15.41 -4.00 3.72
CA PRO A 277 -16.32 -5.10 4.00
C PRO A 277 -16.78 -5.84 2.75
N GLU A 278 -17.16 -5.11 1.68
CA GLU A 278 -17.61 -5.66 0.41
C GLU A 278 -16.45 -6.32 -0.35
N THR A 279 -15.27 -5.68 -0.34
CA THR A 279 -14.05 -6.20 -0.97
C THR A 279 -13.66 -7.54 -0.38
N TYR A 280 -13.59 -7.61 0.95
CA TYR A 280 -13.15 -8.83 1.65
C TYR A 280 -14.19 -9.95 1.58
N ALA A 281 -15.48 -9.60 1.58
CA ALA A 281 -16.54 -10.57 1.31
C ALA A 281 -16.43 -11.17 -0.09
N THR A 282 -16.07 -10.36 -1.10
CA THR A 282 -15.85 -10.84 -2.46
C THR A 282 -14.68 -11.82 -2.53
N ILE A 283 -13.53 -11.49 -1.90
CA ILE A 283 -12.38 -12.42 -1.81
C ILE A 283 -12.77 -13.72 -1.08
N LEU A 284 -13.54 -13.61 0.00
CA LEU A 284 -13.96 -14.76 0.78
C LEU A 284 -15.00 -15.64 0.08
N SER A 285 -15.73 -15.11 -0.90
CA SER A 285 -16.70 -15.85 -1.72
C SER A 285 -16.07 -16.50 -2.95
N ASP A 286 -14.82 -16.16 -3.28
CA ASP A 286 -14.08 -16.77 -4.37
C ASP A 286 -13.52 -18.14 -3.94
N SER A 287 -13.94 -19.21 -4.63
CA SER A 287 -13.53 -20.59 -4.30
C SER A 287 -12.02 -20.85 -4.42
N GLU A 288 -11.29 -20.03 -5.17
CA GLU A 288 -9.84 -20.11 -5.27
C GLU A 288 -9.14 -19.58 -4.01
N PHE A 289 -9.77 -18.61 -3.34
CA PHE A 289 -9.15 -17.86 -2.25
C PHE A 289 -9.74 -18.15 -0.87
N ALA A 290 -11.01 -18.53 -0.78
CA ALA A 290 -11.78 -18.62 0.45
C ALA A 290 -11.10 -19.44 1.57
N ASP A 291 -10.55 -20.60 1.23
CA ASP A 291 -9.91 -21.51 2.21
C ASP A 291 -8.62 -20.94 2.80
N ARG A 292 -7.99 -20.00 2.09
CA ARG A 292 -6.74 -19.35 2.53
C ARG A 292 -6.95 -18.03 3.26
N VAL A 293 -8.18 -17.54 3.39
CA VAL A 293 -8.49 -16.40 4.25
C VAL A 293 -8.72 -16.89 5.66
N ASP A 294 -7.81 -16.57 6.57
CA ASP A 294 -7.91 -16.97 7.99
C ASP A 294 -8.87 -16.06 8.77
N ALA A 295 -8.80 -14.75 8.52
CA ALA A 295 -9.66 -13.77 9.20
C ALA A 295 -9.87 -12.50 8.35
N VAL A 296 -11.00 -11.84 8.60
CA VAL A 296 -11.35 -10.49 8.16
C VAL A 296 -11.54 -9.64 9.40
N LEU A 297 -10.69 -8.64 9.58
CA LEU A 297 -10.65 -7.76 10.74
C LEU A 297 -11.02 -6.34 10.30
N LEU A 298 -12.17 -5.84 10.74
CA LEU A 298 -12.71 -4.54 10.34
C LEU A 298 -12.77 -3.57 11.52
N HIS A 299 -12.03 -2.47 11.41
CA HIS A 299 -12.14 -1.37 12.36
C HIS A 299 -13.50 -0.69 12.21
N ASN A 300 -14.25 -0.63 13.29
CA ASN A 300 -15.62 -0.13 13.30
C ASN A 300 -15.67 1.39 13.39
N VAL A 301 -15.67 2.06 12.25
CA VAL A 301 -15.83 3.52 12.17
C VAL A 301 -17.27 3.95 11.84
N THR A 302 -18.13 2.99 11.44
CA THR A 302 -19.56 3.28 11.15
C THR A 302 -20.47 3.16 12.36
N GLY A 303 -20.02 2.47 13.41
CA GLY A 303 -20.86 2.09 14.56
C GLY A 303 -21.72 0.85 14.31
N GLU A 304 -21.61 0.22 13.13
CA GLU A 304 -22.36 -1.01 12.81
C GLU A 304 -21.66 -2.22 13.43
N GLY A 305 -22.39 -2.95 14.29
CA GLY A 305 -21.90 -4.20 14.86
C GLY A 305 -21.92 -5.35 13.86
N LYS A 306 -21.19 -6.42 14.15
CA LYS A 306 -21.12 -7.66 13.35
C LYS A 306 -22.50 -8.22 12.97
N ASP A 307 -23.51 -8.04 13.83
CA ASP A 307 -24.88 -8.54 13.64
C ASP A 307 -25.76 -7.61 12.79
N SER A 308 -25.18 -6.54 12.19
CA SER A 308 -25.92 -5.65 11.30
C SER A 308 -26.35 -6.38 10.01
N LYS A 309 -27.42 -5.88 9.38
CA LYS A 309 -27.90 -6.40 8.09
C LYS A 309 -26.82 -6.35 7.01
N ARG A 310 -25.94 -5.34 7.04
CA ARG A 310 -24.83 -5.21 6.09
C ARG A 310 -23.94 -6.44 6.17
N TYR A 311 -23.46 -6.78 7.35
CA TYR A 311 -22.53 -7.90 7.53
C TYR A 311 -23.21 -9.26 7.34
N GLN A 312 -24.46 -9.42 7.77
CA GLN A 312 -25.23 -10.64 7.51
C GLN A 312 -25.40 -10.91 6.00
N ASN A 313 -25.60 -9.87 5.20
CA ASN A 313 -25.69 -10.00 3.75
C ASN A 313 -24.34 -10.27 3.07
N LEU A 314 -23.26 -9.68 3.56
CA LEU A 314 -21.93 -9.85 3.01
C LEU A 314 -21.27 -11.17 3.39
N TYR A 315 -21.55 -11.69 4.59
CA TYR A 315 -20.99 -12.92 5.15
C TYR A 315 -22.11 -13.90 5.53
N PRO A 316 -22.87 -14.42 4.54
CA PRO A 316 -24.14 -15.11 4.78
C PRO A 316 -23.97 -16.53 5.32
N THR A 317 -22.80 -17.15 5.16
CA THR A 317 -22.56 -18.52 5.63
C THR A 317 -21.89 -18.54 7.00
N PRO A 318 -22.12 -19.59 7.83
CA PRO A 318 -21.43 -19.72 9.11
C PRO A 318 -19.91 -19.67 8.99
N GLU A 319 -19.34 -20.27 7.94
CA GLU A 319 -17.90 -20.31 7.66
C GLU A 319 -17.37 -18.92 7.35
N ALA A 320 -18.09 -18.10 6.58
CA ALA A 320 -17.71 -16.72 6.31
C ALA A 320 -17.88 -15.84 7.56
N ALA A 321 -19.00 -16.02 8.28
CA ALA A 321 -19.31 -15.23 9.45
C ALA A 321 -18.32 -15.47 10.60
N VAL A 322 -17.80 -16.68 10.77
CA VAL A 322 -16.81 -16.96 11.85
C VAL A 322 -15.48 -16.25 11.59
N LYS A 323 -15.09 -16.07 10.32
CA LYS A 323 -13.85 -15.37 9.93
C LYS A 323 -13.95 -13.85 10.12
N LEU A 324 -15.16 -13.28 10.21
CA LEU A 324 -15.36 -11.85 10.40
C LEU A 324 -15.24 -11.44 11.86
N ARG A 325 -14.41 -10.44 12.12
CA ARG A 325 -14.34 -9.71 13.41
C ARG A 325 -14.44 -8.21 13.15
N VAL A 326 -15.40 -7.57 13.79
CA VAL A 326 -15.58 -6.11 13.80
C VAL A 326 -15.13 -5.61 15.16
N PHE A 327 -14.14 -4.72 15.22
CA PHE A 327 -13.54 -4.23 16.45
C PHE A 327 -13.62 -2.70 16.54
N ALA A 328 -13.85 -2.15 17.70
CA ALA A 328 -13.84 -0.72 17.96
C ALA A 328 -12.46 -0.23 18.43
N HIS A 329 -11.71 -1.08 19.12
CA HIS A 329 -10.40 -0.75 19.66
C HIS A 329 -9.39 -1.84 19.32
N ALA A 330 -8.17 -1.47 18.96
CA ALA A 330 -7.10 -2.42 18.63
C ALA A 330 -6.79 -3.43 19.75
N SER A 331 -7.12 -3.08 21.01
CA SER A 331 -6.99 -3.99 22.15
C SER A 331 -7.90 -5.22 22.09
N GLU A 332 -8.92 -5.21 21.26
CA GLU A 332 -9.81 -6.36 21.00
C GLU A 332 -9.18 -7.38 20.05
N LEU A 333 -8.12 -6.97 19.32
CA LEU A 333 -7.41 -7.87 18.42
C LEU A 333 -6.43 -8.76 19.19
N PRO A 334 -6.29 -10.03 18.77
CA PRO A 334 -5.38 -10.96 19.43
C PRO A 334 -3.92 -10.53 19.23
N ARG A 335 -3.09 -10.77 20.24
CA ARG A 335 -1.65 -10.50 20.16
C ARG A 335 -0.87 -11.52 19.32
N ARG A 336 -1.45 -12.67 19.07
CA ARG A 336 -0.88 -13.70 18.18
C ARG A 336 -1.75 -13.79 16.92
N LEU A 337 -1.11 -13.74 15.77
CA LEU A 337 -1.82 -13.77 14.50
C LEU A 337 -2.62 -15.09 14.32
N GLY A 338 -2.09 -16.23 14.79
CA GLY A 338 -2.79 -17.50 14.76
C GLY A 338 -4.10 -17.56 15.57
N ASP A 339 -4.29 -16.64 16.51
CA ASP A 339 -5.52 -16.55 17.30
C ASP A 339 -6.58 -15.65 16.62
N ALA A 340 -6.25 -15.03 15.49
CA ALA A 340 -7.16 -14.18 14.73
C ALA A 340 -8.25 -14.99 14.02
N ALA A 341 -7.96 -16.26 13.70
CA ALA A 341 -8.88 -17.20 13.07
C ALA A 341 -9.86 -17.87 14.06
N ASN A 342 -9.67 -17.70 15.37
CA ASN A 342 -10.49 -18.20 16.46
C ASN A 342 -11.27 -17.01 17.07
#